data_a3b645b70c747b58ead23bf01e0f4620
#
_entry.id   a3b645b70c747b58ead23bf01e0f4620
#
_cell.length_a   1.000
_cell.length_b   1.000
_cell.length_c   1.000
_cell.angle_alpha   90.00
_cell.angle_beta   90.00
_cell.angle_gamma   90.00
#
_symmetry.space_group_name_H-M   'P 1'
#
loop_
_entity.id
_entity.type
_entity.pdbx_description
1 polymer ?
#
loop_
_entity_poly.entity_id
_entity_poly.type
_entity_poly.pdbx_seq_one_letter_code
_entity_poly.pdbx_strand_id
1 'polypeptide(L)'
;MTRIRLVALLPGLLLASSITFAQDAEPPERYTYATYHYCDTSTEGLADEFVEKYEAPVMDELVENGTYLGWGWLRHHTGGQWRRIRYFQTDSLNSALEGIGKMGDAFEEAFADLEDDQGIGVSCNRHDDYVWQVQAGTTGAERGKAGLSVYFSCKIADEGRADEIISEHFAPVYDKLVEDGKITSWGWQSHVLGGWFRRLLTMTAKDYGTLMDARAEALSAQYGEDNEIGAEFASICG
;
A
#
# COMPACT_ATOMS: atom_id res chain seq x y z
N MET A 1 -77.69 -45.81 1.07
CA MET A 1 -76.53 -45.64 0.14
C MET A 1 -75.82 -44.34 0.50
N THR A 2 -74.88 -44.39 1.42
CA THR A 2 -74.21 -43.18 1.97
C THR A 2 -72.79 -43.09 1.36
N ARG A 3 -72.54 -42.01 0.61
CA ARG A 3 -71.26 -41.78 -0.04
C ARG A 3 -70.34 -41.03 0.94
N ILE A 4 -69.22 -41.68 1.35
CA ILE A 4 -68.14 -41.09 2.14
C ILE A 4 -67.21 -40.32 1.17
N ARG A 5 -67.01 -39.02 1.40
CA ARG A 5 -66.01 -38.18 0.71
C ARG A 5 -64.74 -38.22 1.52
N LEU A 6 -63.66 -38.74 0.92
CA LEU A 6 -62.31 -38.65 1.44
C LEU A 6 -61.75 -37.27 1.16
N VAL A 7 -61.38 -36.56 2.21
CA VAL A 7 -60.64 -35.29 2.10
C VAL A 7 -59.13 -35.63 2.24
N ALA A 8 -58.41 -35.42 1.18
CA ALA A 8 -56.94 -35.56 1.17
C ALA A 8 -56.30 -34.29 1.75
N LEU A 9 -55.62 -34.42 2.88
CA LEU A 9 -54.73 -33.42 3.46
C LEU A 9 -53.38 -33.49 2.75
N LEU A 10 -52.99 -32.44 2.05
CA LEU A 10 -51.63 -32.23 1.54
C LEU A 10 -50.76 -31.66 2.66
N PRO A 11 -49.57 -32.25 2.97
CA PRO A 11 -48.64 -31.62 3.86
C PRO A 11 -47.91 -30.48 3.14
N GLY A 12 -48.08 -29.26 3.67
CA GLY A 12 -47.31 -28.08 3.23
C GLY A 12 -45.83 -28.22 3.57
N LEU A 13 -44.98 -28.26 2.56
CA LEU A 13 -43.55 -28.25 2.67
C LEU A 13 -43.07 -26.82 2.96
N LEU A 14 -42.75 -26.50 4.21
CA LEU A 14 -42.09 -25.27 4.63
C LEU A 14 -40.64 -25.32 4.15
N LEU A 15 -40.34 -24.62 3.04
CA LEU A 15 -38.99 -24.31 2.61
C LEU A 15 -38.43 -23.24 3.56
N ALA A 16 -37.61 -23.65 4.52
CA ALA A 16 -36.77 -22.73 5.30
C ALA A 16 -35.63 -22.26 4.42
N SER A 17 -35.76 -21.03 3.89
CA SER A 17 -34.66 -20.34 3.22
C SER A 17 -33.61 -19.98 4.26
N SER A 18 -32.50 -20.71 4.30
CA SER A 18 -31.31 -20.35 5.05
C SER A 18 -30.70 -19.10 4.41
N ILE A 19 -30.83 -17.96 5.06
CA ILE A 19 -30.07 -16.75 4.72
C ILE A 19 -28.65 -17.02 5.20
N THR A 20 -27.79 -17.45 4.28
CA THR A 20 -26.34 -17.47 4.51
C THR A 20 -25.89 -16.02 4.48
N PHE A 21 -25.58 -15.45 5.63
CA PHE A 21 -24.78 -14.22 5.68
C PHE A 21 -23.44 -14.58 5.05
N ALA A 22 -23.12 -13.96 3.93
CA ALA A 22 -21.74 -13.94 3.45
C ALA A 22 -20.94 -13.30 4.59
N GLN A 23 -20.07 -14.07 5.23
CA GLN A 23 -19.02 -13.50 6.05
C GLN A 23 -18.21 -12.61 5.11
N ASP A 24 -18.17 -11.34 5.39
CA ASP A 24 -17.26 -10.41 4.70
C ASP A 24 -15.87 -11.01 4.87
N ALA A 25 -15.31 -11.54 3.77
CA ALA A 25 -13.97 -12.08 3.79
C ALA A 25 -13.03 -10.91 4.13
N GLU A 26 -12.21 -11.09 5.16
CA GLU A 26 -11.16 -10.12 5.46
C GLU A 26 -10.38 -9.84 4.16
N PRO A 27 -10.07 -8.56 3.87
CA PRO A 27 -9.29 -8.24 2.68
C PRO A 27 -7.98 -9.04 2.72
N PRO A 28 -7.53 -9.57 1.56
CA PRO A 28 -6.32 -10.37 1.53
C PRO A 28 -5.14 -9.55 2.07
N GLU A 29 -4.33 -10.19 2.92
CA GLU A 29 -3.12 -9.59 3.44
C GLU A 29 -2.23 -9.09 2.29
N ARG A 30 -1.59 -7.94 2.51
CA ARG A 30 -0.64 -7.36 1.56
C ARG A 30 0.58 -6.87 2.29
N TYR A 31 1.73 -7.16 1.71
CA TYR A 31 3.02 -6.70 2.19
C TYR A 31 3.72 -5.91 1.11
N THR A 32 4.38 -4.83 1.52
CA THR A 32 5.22 -4.01 0.66
C THR A 32 6.66 -4.12 1.14
N TYR A 33 7.54 -4.68 0.32
CA TYR A 33 8.98 -4.55 0.51
C TYR A 33 9.44 -3.25 -0.17
N ALA A 34 10.06 -2.36 0.57
CA ALA A 34 10.49 -1.06 0.06
C ALA A 34 11.96 -0.80 0.38
N THR A 35 12.74 -0.52 -0.66
CA THR A 35 14.16 -0.15 -0.59
C THR A 35 14.30 1.35 -0.82
N TYR A 36 14.80 2.06 0.17
CA TYR A 36 14.96 3.51 0.20
C TYR A 36 16.41 3.88 -0.10
N HIS A 37 16.68 4.36 -1.30
CA HIS A 37 18.02 4.60 -1.79
C HIS A 37 18.52 6.02 -1.45
N TYR A 38 19.78 6.08 -1.02
CA TYR A 38 20.57 7.28 -0.88
C TYR A 38 21.38 7.46 -2.15
N CYS A 39 21.07 8.48 -2.93
CA CYS A 39 21.69 8.72 -4.21
C CYS A 39 22.42 10.06 -4.23
N ASP A 40 23.48 10.13 -5.03
CA ASP A 40 24.12 11.40 -5.38
C ASP A 40 23.17 12.20 -6.28
N THR A 41 22.81 13.40 -5.84
CA THR A 41 21.86 14.27 -6.55
C THR A 41 22.36 14.73 -7.91
N SER A 42 23.66 14.68 -8.17
CA SER A 42 24.25 15.04 -9.48
C SER A 42 24.13 13.91 -10.50
N THR A 43 23.95 12.66 -10.07
CA THR A 43 23.92 11.47 -10.92
C THR A 43 22.65 10.62 -10.76
N GLU A 44 21.74 10.97 -9.86
CA GLU A 44 20.52 10.19 -9.60
C GLU A 44 19.64 9.96 -10.83
N GLY A 45 19.75 10.83 -11.85
CA GLY A 45 19.10 10.65 -13.15
C GLY A 45 19.59 9.42 -13.90
N LEU A 46 20.86 9.04 -13.75
CA LEU A 46 21.39 7.81 -14.36
C LEU A 46 20.75 6.57 -13.75
N ALA A 47 20.44 6.58 -12.45
CA ALA A 47 19.69 5.50 -11.82
C ALA A 47 18.27 5.40 -12.38
N ASP A 48 17.60 6.53 -12.63
CA ASP A 48 16.27 6.54 -13.26
C ASP A 48 16.30 5.93 -14.66
N GLU A 49 17.30 6.32 -15.48
CA GLU A 49 17.49 5.78 -16.85
C GLU A 49 17.80 4.29 -16.83
N PHE A 50 18.63 3.83 -15.87
CA PHE A 50 18.94 2.41 -15.72
C PHE A 50 17.70 1.61 -15.35
N VAL A 51 16.93 2.07 -14.37
CA VAL A 51 15.69 1.41 -13.96
C VAL A 51 14.70 1.35 -15.11
N GLU A 52 14.46 2.45 -15.82
CA GLU A 52 13.53 2.49 -16.95
C GLU A 52 13.93 1.54 -18.07
N LYS A 53 15.23 1.45 -18.38
CA LYS A 53 15.72 0.68 -19.52
C LYS A 53 15.92 -0.81 -19.21
N TYR A 54 16.41 -1.13 -18.02
CA TYR A 54 16.89 -2.48 -17.71
C TYR A 54 16.09 -3.16 -16.58
N GLU A 55 15.78 -2.48 -15.48
CA GLU A 55 15.09 -3.12 -14.36
C GLU A 55 13.57 -3.22 -14.59
N ALA A 56 12.94 -2.20 -15.18
CA ALA A 56 11.49 -2.17 -15.35
C ALA A 56 10.96 -3.38 -16.16
N PRO A 57 11.56 -3.78 -17.29
CA PRO A 57 11.12 -4.98 -18.00
C PRO A 57 11.15 -6.25 -17.15
N VAL A 58 12.19 -6.42 -16.32
CA VAL A 58 12.33 -7.58 -15.44
C VAL A 58 11.27 -7.54 -14.32
N MET A 59 11.05 -6.38 -13.73
CA MET A 59 10.04 -6.20 -12.68
C MET A 59 8.62 -6.39 -13.21
N ASP A 60 8.36 -5.96 -14.45
CA ASP A 60 7.07 -6.18 -15.12
C ASP A 60 6.83 -7.68 -15.34
N GLU A 61 7.85 -8.44 -15.76
CA GLU A 61 7.77 -9.89 -15.92
C GLU A 61 7.50 -10.59 -14.56
N LEU A 62 8.10 -10.12 -13.46
CA LEU A 62 7.84 -10.65 -12.11
C LEU A 62 6.39 -10.39 -11.65
N VAL A 63 5.75 -9.34 -12.14
CA VAL A 63 4.32 -9.10 -11.93
C VAL A 63 3.48 -9.98 -12.85
N GLU A 64 3.81 -10.07 -14.13
CA GLU A 64 3.07 -10.88 -15.11
C GLU A 64 3.05 -12.37 -14.74
N ASN A 65 4.15 -12.91 -14.21
CA ASN A 65 4.24 -14.30 -13.79
C ASN A 65 3.68 -14.55 -12.36
N GLY A 66 3.16 -13.51 -11.68
CA GLY A 66 2.53 -13.59 -10.37
C GLY A 66 3.49 -13.67 -9.18
N THR A 67 4.78 -13.44 -9.37
CA THR A 67 5.75 -13.34 -8.26
C THR A 67 5.46 -12.13 -7.39
N TYR A 68 5.05 -11.01 -8.02
CA TYR A 68 4.61 -9.80 -7.33
C TYR A 68 3.18 -9.43 -7.71
N LEU A 69 2.50 -8.73 -6.81
CA LEU A 69 1.20 -8.09 -7.06
C LEU A 69 1.34 -6.74 -7.79
N GLY A 70 2.51 -6.13 -7.70
CA GLY A 70 2.84 -4.86 -8.31
C GLY A 70 4.20 -4.36 -7.82
N TRP A 71 4.76 -3.40 -8.53
CA TRP A 71 6.02 -2.76 -8.17
C TRP A 71 6.02 -1.28 -8.54
N GLY A 72 7.05 -0.52 -8.11
CA GLY A 72 7.24 0.84 -8.55
C GLY A 72 8.59 1.42 -8.17
N TRP A 73 8.99 2.42 -8.96
CA TRP A 73 10.14 3.27 -8.74
C TRP A 73 9.67 4.69 -8.50
N LEU A 74 9.92 5.23 -7.30
CA LEU A 74 9.50 6.57 -6.90
C LEU A 74 10.70 7.51 -6.86
N ARG A 75 10.52 8.71 -7.40
CA ARG A 75 11.52 9.77 -7.40
C ARG A 75 11.13 10.83 -6.38
N HIS A 76 12.02 11.15 -5.46
CA HIS A 76 11.78 12.20 -4.49
C HIS A 76 11.82 13.57 -5.18
N HIS A 77 10.71 14.30 -5.11
CA HIS A 77 10.55 15.56 -5.82
C HIS A 77 11.27 16.72 -5.12
N THR A 78 11.30 16.73 -3.78
CA THR A 78 11.95 17.77 -2.96
C THR A 78 13.24 17.24 -2.32
N GLY A 79 13.83 17.96 -1.39
CA GLY A 79 15.01 17.50 -0.65
C GLY A 79 14.71 16.28 0.23
N GLY A 80 15.74 15.70 0.84
CA GLY A 80 15.65 14.55 1.72
C GLY A 80 16.76 13.54 1.46
N GLN A 81 17.00 12.67 2.44
CA GLN A 81 18.10 11.70 2.36
C GLN A 81 17.78 10.54 1.43
N TRP A 82 16.53 10.06 1.42
CA TRP A 82 16.07 9.03 0.51
C TRP A 82 15.65 9.68 -0.81
N ARG A 83 16.42 9.42 -1.85
CA ARG A 83 16.25 10.06 -3.14
C ARG A 83 15.38 9.26 -4.10
N ARG A 84 15.45 7.91 -3.97
CA ARG A 84 14.68 6.97 -4.78
C ARG A 84 14.12 5.88 -3.88
N ILE A 85 12.95 5.38 -4.21
CA ILE A 85 12.35 4.26 -3.50
C ILE A 85 11.90 3.23 -4.55
N ARG A 86 12.46 2.03 -4.48
CA ARG A 86 11.94 0.85 -5.17
C ARG A 86 11.06 0.08 -4.21
N TYR A 87 9.91 -0.36 -4.65
CA TYR A 87 9.05 -1.24 -3.86
C TYR A 87 8.44 -2.32 -4.74
N PHE A 88 8.09 -3.43 -4.12
CA PHE A 88 7.18 -4.43 -4.67
C PHE A 88 6.18 -4.88 -3.61
N GLN A 89 5.06 -5.44 -4.06
CA GLN A 89 3.99 -5.91 -3.20
C GLN A 89 3.77 -7.41 -3.38
N THR A 90 3.42 -8.08 -2.28
CA THR A 90 3.12 -9.51 -2.23
C THR A 90 1.90 -9.78 -1.35
N ASP A 91 1.38 -11.00 -1.42
CA ASP A 91 0.23 -11.49 -0.65
C ASP A 91 0.58 -12.07 0.72
N SER A 92 1.86 -12.24 1.02
CA SER A 92 2.33 -12.77 2.30
C SER A 92 3.70 -12.22 2.70
N LEU A 93 4.00 -12.26 4.01
CA LEU A 93 5.31 -11.90 4.52
C LEU A 93 6.42 -12.78 3.96
N ASN A 94 6.17 -14.10 3.85
CA ASN A 94 7.16 -15.01 3.29
C ASN A 94 7.46 -14.67 1.83
N SER A 95 6.42 -14.41 1.01
CA SER A 95 6.61 -13.96 -0.38
C SER A 95 7.37 -12.64 -0.47
N ALA A 96 7.18 -11.72 0.49
CA ALA A 96 7.94 -10.47 0.53
C ALA A 96 9.43 -10.70 0.81
N LEU A 97 9.77 -11.57 1.77
CA LEU A 97 11.16 -11.86 2.15
C LEU A 97 11.88 -12.72 1.09
N GLU A 98 11.22 -13.70 0.50
CA GLU A 98 11.75 -14.50 -0.59
C GLU A 98 11.86 -13.70 -1.90
N GLY A 99 10.96 -12.74 -2.09
CA GLY A 99 10.87 -11.90 -3.28
C GLY A 99 12.15 -11.13 -3.57
N ILE A 100 12.84 -10.65 -2.53
CA ILE A 100 14.11 -9.93 -2.72
C ILE A 100 15.18 -10.83 -3.37
N GLY A 101 15.24 -12.13 -3.01
CA GLY A 101 16.11 -13.10 -3.64
C GLY A 101 15.73 -13.34 -5.10
N LYS A 102 14.42 -13.57 -5.37
CA LYS A 102 13.92 -13.76 -6.74
C LYS A 102 14.20 -12.57 -7.65
N MET A 103 14.09 -11.35 -7.13
CA MET A 103 14.47 -10.14 -7.86
C MET A 103 15.97 -10.13 -8.16
N GLY A 104 16.81 -10.47 -7.18
CA GLY A 104 18.25 -10.56 -7.34
C GLY A 104 18.64 -11.56 -8.44
N ASP A 105 18.09 -12.77 -8.39
CA ASP A 105 18.34 -13.82 -9.39
C ASP A 105 17.92 -13.37 -10.81
N ALA A 106 16.75 -12.73 -10.92
CA ALA A 106 16.26 -12.22 -12.20
C ALA A 106 17.12 -11.08 -12.77
N PHE A 107 17.61 -10.19 -11.90
CA PHE A 107 18.54 -9.14 -12.32
C PHE A 107 19.92 -9.70 -12.69
N GLU A 108 20.44 -10.68 -11.95
CA GLU A 108 21.71 -11.35 -12.30
C GLU A 108 21.62 -11.98 -13.70
N GLU A 109 20.53 -12.66 -14.01
CA GLU A 109 20.30 -13.23 -15.33
C GLU A 109 20.18 -12.16 -16.43
N ALA A 110 19.36 -11.14 -16.19
CA ALA A 110 19.07 -10.10 -17.18
C ALA A 110 20.27 -9.18 -17.46
N PHE A 111 21.16 -9.00 -16.48
CA PHE A 111 22.27 -8.05 -16.55
C PHE A 111 23.64 -8.73 -16.75
N ALA A 112 23.66 -10.04 -17.03
CA ALA A 112 24.89 -10.81 -17.17
C ALA A 112 25.90 -10.26 -18.21
N ASP A 113 25.39 -9.54 -19.22
CA ASP A 113 26.18 -8.93 -20.29
C ASP A 113 26.49 -7.44 -20.07
N LEU A 114 26.01 -6.84 -18.95
CA LEU A 114 26.28 -5.42 -18.65
C LEU A 114 27.65 -5.25 -18.02
N GLU A 115 28.28 -4.09 -18.28
CA GLU A 115 29.55 -3.74 -17.66
C GLU A 115 29.36 -3.33 -16.18
N ASP A 116 30.39 -3.56 -15.34
CA ASP A 116 30.36 -3.32 -13.88
C ASP A 116 30.10 -1.83 -13.50
N ASP A 117 30.32 -0.90 -14.40
CA ASP A 117 30.08 0.53 -14.20
C ASP A 117 28.65 0.98 -14.51
N GLN A 118 27.77 0.03 -14.77
CA GLN A 118 26.33 0.26 -14.99
C GLN A 118 25.54 -0.24 -13.78
N GLY A 119 24.36 0.32 -13.60
CA GLY A 119 23.47 -0.04 -12.50
C GLY A 119 23.18 1.10 -11.54
N ILE A 120 22.14 0.92 -10.72
CA ILE A 120 21.73 1.94 -9.75
C ILE A 120 22.81 2.23 -8.70
N GLY A 121 23.67 1.25 -8.39
CA GLY A 121 24.76 1.36 -7.41
C GLY A 121 25.79 2.44 -7.73
N VAL A 122 25.94 2.82 -9.01
CA VAL A 122 26.81 3.92 -9.45
C VAL A 122 26.35 5.27 -8.87
N SER A 123 25.06 5.48 -8.79
CA SER A 123 24.46 6.71 -8.27
C SER A 123 23.87 6.57 -6.86
N CYS A 124 23.46 5.37 -6.48
CA CYS A 124 22.72 5.08 -5.25
C CYS A 124 23.43 3.95 -4.49
N ASN A 125 24.45 4.28 -3.71
CA ASN A 125 25.37 3.32 -3.11
C ASN A 125 25.02 2.84 -1.69
N ARG A 126 23.88 3.31 -1.14
CA ARG A 126 23.36 2.93 0.18
C ARG A 126 21.85 2.92 0.15
N HIS A 127 21.25 2.06 0.94
CA HIS A 127 19.80 2.01 1.12
C HIS A 127 19.43 1.59 2.55
N ASP A 128 18.20 1.89 2.93
CA ASP A 128 17.49 1.32 4.06
C ASP A 128 16.32 0.49 3.51
N ASP A 129 16.06 -0.67 4.12
CA ASP A 129 14.94 -1.54 3.73
C ASP A 129 13.85 -1.54 4.79
N TYR A 130 12.61 -1.65 4.32
CA TYR A 130 11.43 -1.83 5.16
C TYR A 130 10.53 -2.90 4.57
N VAL A 131 9.93 -3.69 5.44
CA VAL A 131 8.74 -4.48 5.10
C VAL A 131 7.56 -3.88 5.85
N TRP A 132 6.55 -3.48 5.09
CA TRP A 132 5.31 -2.90 5.57
C TRP A 132 4.16 -3.88 5.35
N GLN A 133 3.25 -4.00 6.33
CA GLN A 133 1.97 -4.67 6.14
C GLN A 133 0.89 -3.62 5.89
N VAL A 134 0.11 -3.78 4.83
CA VAL A 134 -1.01 -2.89 4.51
C VAL A 134 -2.16 -3.19 5.48
N GLN A 135 -2.56 -2.19 6.25
CA GLN A 135 -3.66 -2.28 7.24
C GLN A 135 -4.98 -1.75 6.68
N ALA A 136 -4.91 -0.66 5.92
CA ALA A 136 -6.07 -0.02 5.30
C ALA A 136 -5.67 0.72 4.02
N GLY A 137 -6.62 1.01 3.16
CA GLY A 137 -6.39 1.79 1.96
C GLY A 137 -7.16 1.32 0.73
N THR A 138 -6.96 2.02 -0.36
CA THR A 138 -7.58 1.72 -1.64
C THR A 138 -6.93 0.48 -2.26
N THR A 139 -7.75 -0.50 -2.64
CA THR A 139 -7.29 -1.73 -3.30
C THR A 139 -7.52 -1.65 -4.80
N GLY A 140 -6.52 -2.12 -5.59
CA GLY A 140 -6.66 -2.27 -7.05
C GLY A 140 -6.74 -0.97 -7.85
N ALA A 141 -6.54 0.19 -7.23
CA ALA A 141 -6.54 1.46 -7.93
C ALA A 141 -5.17 1.71 -8.58
N GLU A 142 -5.19 2.34 -9.77
CA GLU A 142 -3.97 2.90 -10.35
C GLU A 142 -3.42 3.99 -9.43
N ARG A 143 -2.11 4.04 -9.28
CA ARG A 143 -1.47 5.12 -8.54
C ARG A 143 -1.43 6.38 -9.39
N GLY A 144 -1.70 7.53 -8.76
CA GLY A 144 -1.53 8.83 -9.40
C GLY A 144 -0.05 9.16 -9.67
N LYS A 145 0.19 10.14 -10.53
CA LYS A 145 1.53 10.59 -10.92
C LYS A 145 2.27 11.34 -9.80
N ALA A 146 1.54 11.95 -8.88
CA ALA A 146 2.08 12.61 -7.69
C ALA A 146 1.77 11.78 -6.45
N GLY A 147 2.78 11.56 -5.59
CA GLY A 147 2.65 10.80 -4.36
C GLY A 147 3.17 11.56 -3.15
N LEU A 148 2.58 11.30 -2.00
CA LEU A 148 3.02 11.74 -0.69
C LEU A 148 3.16 10.51 0.21
N SER A 149 4.28 10.42 0.93
CA SER A 149 4.51 9.45 1.98
C SER A 149 4.79 10.19 3.28
N VAL A 150 4.06 9.84 4.34
CA VAL A 150 4.28 10.37 5.69
C VAL A 150 4.68 9.22 6.59
N TYR A 151 5.86 9.32 7.17
CA TYR A 151 6.44 8.32 8.07
C TYR A 151 6.26 8.76 9.51
N PHE A 152 5.75 7.89 10.33
CA PHE A 152 5.46 8.18 11.73
C PHE A 152 6.35 7.38 12.67
N SER A 153 6.85 8.09 13.70
CA SER A 153 7.41 7.46 14.89
C SER A 153 6.30 7.33 15.93
N CYS A 154 5.83 6.11 16.16
CA CYS A 154 4.73 5.87 17.09
C CYS A 154 5.22 5.21 18.38
N LYS A 155 4.50 5.43 19.48
CA LYS A 155 4.69 4.70 20.73
C LYS A 155 4.25 3.26 20.53
N ILE A 156 5.17 2.31 20.64
CA ILE A 156 4.91 0.88 20.38
C ILE A 156 3.72 0.35 21.18
N ALA A 157 3.56 0.78 22.43
CA ALA A 157 2.45 0.31 23.27
C ALA A 157 1.06 0.78 22.79
N ASP A 158 1.01 1.85 22.00
CA ASP A 158 -0.23 2.51 21.60
C ASP A 158 -0.49 2.38 20.08
N GLU A 159 0.33 1.60 19.36
CA GLU A 159 0.21 1.42 17.89
C GLU A 159 -1.15 0.86 17.47
N GLY A 160 -1.70 -0.09 18.23
CA GLY A 160 -3.04 -0.64 17.98
C GLY A 160 -4.13 0.45 18.06
N ARG A 161 -4.00 1.39 19.01
CA ARG A 161 -4.94 2.51 19.12
C ARG A 161 -4.81 3.47 17.93
N ALA A 162 -3.60 3.71 17.46
CA ALA A 162 -3.40 4.51 16.25
C ALA A 162 -4.06 3.85 15.01
N ASP A 163 -3.95 2.53 14.88
CA ASP A 163 -4.57 1.77 13.79
C ASP A 163 -6.11 1.82 13.87
N GLU A 164 -6.71 1.74 15.08
CA GLU A 164 -8.14 1.93 15.31
C GLU A 164 -8.59 3.33 14.89
N ILE A 165 -7.86 4.39 15.31
CA ILE A 165 -8.19 5.78 14.94
C ILE A 165 -8.15 5.94 13.41
N ILE A 166 -7.15 5.37 12.76
CA ILE A 166 -7.11 5.40 11.29
C ILE A 166 -8.33 4.72 10.70
N SER A 167 -8.64 3.48 11.09
CA SER A 167 -9.72 2.71 10.48
C SER A 167 -11.11 3.31 10.73
N GLU A 168 -11.36 3.81 11.93
CA GLU A 168 -12.69 4.29 12.33
C GLU A 168 -12.94 5.76 11.98
N HIS A 169 -11.90 6.60 12.00
CA HIS A 169 -12.06 8.05 11.90
C HIS A 169 -11.39 8.69 10.68
N PHE A 170 -10.18 8.23 10.29
CA PHE A 170 -9.43 8.88 9.22
C PHE A 170 -9.64 8.20 7.87
N ALA A 171 -9.79 6.88 7.81
CA ALA A 171 -10.10 6.15 6.58
C ALA A 171 -11.33 6.69 5.85
N PRO A 172 -12.47 6.98 6.52
CA PRO A 172 -13.63 7.57 5.86
C PRO A 172 -13.34 8.91 5.16
N VAL A 173 -12.41 9.71 5.71
CA VAL A 173 -11.98 10.98 5.09
C VAL A 173 -11.22 10.71 3.79
N TYR A 174 -10.26 9.78 3.81
CA TYR A 174 -9.48 9.42 2.62
C TYR A 174 -10.35 8.74 1.56
N ASP A 175 -11.25 7.84 1.96
CA ASP A 175 -12.18 7.18 1.04
C ASP A 175 -13.08 8.18 0.34
N LYS A 176 -13.55 9.19 1.07
CA LYS A 176 -14.32 10.30 0.49
C LYS A 176 -13.50 11.11 -0.52
N LEU A 177 -12.22 11.35 -0.25
CA LEU A 177 -11.34 12.04 -1.19
C LEU A 177 -11.11 11.22 -2.46
N VAL A 178 -11.07 9.89 -2.37
CA VAL A 178 -11.01 8.98 -3.54
C VAL A 178 -12.33 9.03 -4.31
N GLU A 179 -13.47 8.90 -3.62
CA GLU A 179 -14.81 8.97 -4.23
C GLU A 179 -15.03 10.29 -5.00
N ASP A 180 -14.57 11.41 -4.42
CA ASP A 180 -14.66 12.74 -5.02
C ASP A 180 -13.63 12.96 -6.17
N GLY A 181 -12.75 11.98 -6.43
CA GLY A 181 -11.70 12.08 -7.46
C GLY A 181 -10.58 13.07 -7.11
N LYS A 182 -10.46 13.49 -5.84
CA LYS A 182 -9.43 14.40 -5.34
C LYS A 182 -8.08 13.70 -5.14
N ILE A 183 -8.11 12.43 -4.76
CA ILE A 183 -6.94 11.54 -4.75
C ILE A 183 -7.25 10.28 -5.54
N THR A 184 -6.21 9.61 -6.02
CA THR A 184 -6.34 8.37 -6.80
C THR A 184 -6.32 7.15 -5.88
N SER A 185 -5.49 7.21 -4.84
CA SER A 185 -5.33 6.13 -3.86
C SER A 185 -4.75 6.65 -2.55
N TRP A 186 -4.97 5.88 -1.50
CA TRP A 186 -4.31 6.07 -0.20
C TRP A 186 -3.99 4.72 0.43
N GLY A 187 -3.11 4.69 1.44
CA GLY A 187 -2.79 3.49 2.20
C GLY A 187 -2.20 3.80 3.56
N TRP A 188 -2.58 3.00 4.54
CA TRP A 188 -2.00 2.95 5.88
C TRP A 188 -1.28 1.63 6.08
N GLN A 189 -0.03 1.67 6.50
CA GLN A 189 0.83 0.51 6.60
C GLN A 189 1.54 0.47 7.95
N SER A 190 1.61 -0.71 8.55
CA SER A 190 2.35 -0.99 9.77
C SER A 190 3.72 -1.56 9.46
N HIS A 191 4.69 -1.20 10.29
CA HIS A 191 6.05 -1.73 10.23
C HIS A 191 6.10 -3.20 10.62
N VAL A 192 6.79 -4.00 9.80
CA VAL A 192 7.09 -5.40 10.08
C VAL A 192 8.58 -5.58 10.37
N LEU A 193 9.44 -5.17 9.44
CA LEU A 193 10.89 -5.33 9.52
C LEU A 193 11.61 -4.11 8.94
N GLY A 194 12.89 -3.96 9.29
CA GLY A 194 13.78 -2.92 8.77
C GLY A 194 13.60 -1.59 9.49
N GLY A 195 14.38 -0.59 9.18
CA GLY A 195 14.31 0.80 9.63
C GLY A 195 13.77 1.07 11.04
N TRP A 196 13.33 2.31 11.30
CA TRP A 196 12.88 2.73 12.63
C TRP A 196 11.50 3.42 12.65
N PHE A 197 10.95 3.80 11.49
CA PHE A 197 9.58 4.30 11.41
C PHE A 197 8.58 3.18 11.65
N ARG A 198 7.48 3.50 12.31
CA ARG A 198 6.51 2.51 12.78
C ARG A 198 5.25 2.44 11.93
N ARG A 199 4.87 3.55 11.30
CA ARG A 199 3.70 3.63 10.42
C ARG A 199 4.04 4.46 9.19
N LEU A 200 3.33 4.17 8.11
CA LEU A 200 3.44 4.84 6.84
C LEU A 200 2.06 5.14 6.28
N LEU A 201 1.77 6.42 6.06
CA LEU A 201 0.62 6.87 5.28
C LEU A 201 1.08 7.23 3.87
N THR A 202 0.39 6.72 2.87
CA THR A 202 0.61 7.09 1.47
C THR A 202 -0.65 7.70 0.86
N MET A 203 -0.48 8.70 0.01
CA MET A 203 -1.55 9.27 -0.82
C MET A 203 -1.02 9.49 -2.22
N THR A 204 -1.85 9.31 -3.25
CA THR A 204 -1.49 9.65 -4.63
C THR A 204 -2.61 10.43 -5.31
N ALA A 205 -2.24 11.33 -6.24
CA ALA A 205 -3.17 12.09 -7.05
C ALA A 205 -2.62 12.29 -8.48
N LYS A 206 -3.41 12.86 -9.37
CA LYS A 206 -3.03 13.12 -10.77
C LYS A 206 -1.85 14.08 -10.90
N ASP A 207 -1.72 15.04 -9.96
CA ASP A 207 -0.67 16.05 -9.91
C ASP A 207 -0.43 16.56 -8.48
N TYR A 208 0.67 17.30 -8.28
CA TYR A 208 1.06 17.80 -6.96
C TYR A 208 0.10 18.84 -6.38
N GLY A 209 -0.49 19.71 -7.20
CA GLY A 209 -1.44 20.72 -6.74
C GLY A 209 -2.68 20.05 -6.13
N THR A 210 -3.28 19.15 -6.90
CA THR A 210 -4.44 18.35 -6.46
C THR A 210 -4.12 17.54 -5.18
N LEU A 211 -2.91 16.94 -5.11
CA LEU A 211 -2.48 16.18 -3.94
C LEU A 211 -2.37 17.05 -2.68
N MET A 212 -1.79 18.26 -2.81
CA MET A 212 -1.62 19.16 -1.67
C MET A 212 -2.95 19.76 -1.20
N ASP A 213 -3.86 20.07 -2.12
CA ASP A 213 -5.21 20.54 -1.77
C ASP A 213 -5.98 19.43 -1.01
N ALA A 214 -5.94 18.20 -1.50
CA ALA A 214 -6.56 17.05 -0.82
C ALA A 214 -5.92 16.77 0.56
N ARG A 215 -4.60 16.92 0.66
CA ARG A 215 -3.90 16.81 1.96
C ARG A 215 -4.36 17.86 2.94
N ALA A 216 -4.50 19.11 2.50
CA ALA A 216 -4.96 20.21 3.37
C ALA A 216 -6.40 19.94 3.86
N GLU A 217 -7.28 19.44 3.00
CA GLU A 217 -8.64 19.04 3.36
C GLU A 217 -8.63 17.89 4.38
N ALA A 218 -7.83 16.85 4.15
CA ALA A 218 -7.70 15.73 5.09
C ALA A 218 -7.20 16.20 6.46
N LEU A 219 -6.15 17.03 6.51
CA LEU A 219 -5.62 17.57 7.76
C LEU A 219 -6.65 18.45 8.50
N SER A 220 -7.43 19.26 7.77
CA SER A 220 -8.49 20.05 8.38
C SER A 220 -9.59 19.18 8.99
N ALA A 221 -9.96 18.07 8.34
CA ALA A 221 -10.94 17.14 8.86
C ALA A 221 -10.44 16.34 10.07
N GLN A 222 -9.15 15.99 10.07
CA GLN A 222 -8.54 15.15 11.10
C GLN A 222 -8.06 15.94 12.32
N TYR A 223 -7.61 17.17 12.15
CA TYR A 223 -6.95 18.00 13.19
C TYR A 223 -7.56 19.39 13.31
N GLY A 224 -8.80 19.61 12.81
CA GLY A 224 -9.51 20.88 12.99
C GLY A 224 -9.76 21.23 14.45
N GLU A 225 -10.27 22.44 14.71
CA GLU A 225 -10.54 22.93 16.08
C GLU A 225 -11.41 21.92 16.85
N ASP A 226 -11.02 21.64 18.10
CA ASP A 226 -11.71 20.73 19.03
C ASP A 226 -11.78 19.25 18.59
N ASN A 227 -10.97 18.80 17.65
CA ASN A 227 -10.90 17.38 17.28
C ASN A 227 -10.01 16.59 18.26
N GLU A 228 -10.64 16.05 19.31
CA GLU A 228 -9.97 15.27 20.36
C GLU A 228 -9.31 13.99 19.79
N ILE A 229 -9.90 13.35 18.76
CA ILE A 229 -9.36 12.15 18.12
C ILE A 229 -8.06 12.47 17.37
N GLY A 230 -8.02 13.60 16.66
CA GLY A 230 -6.80 14.06 16.01
C GLY A 230 -5.68 14.38 17.01
N ALA A 231 -6.04 15.00 18.14
CA ALA A 231 -5.10 15.27 19.22
C ALA A 231 -4.59 13.96 19.87
N GLU A 232 -5.48 12.97 20.07
CA GLU A 232 -5.10 11.65 20.55
C GLU A 232 -4.11 10.99 19.61
N PHE A 233 -4.41 10.92 18.30
CA PHE A 233 -3.51 10.35 17.30
C PHE A 233 -2.14 11.03 17.32
N ALA A 234 -2.10 12.37 17.33
CA ALA A 234 -0.84 13.12 17.36
C ALA A 234 -0.04 12.89 18.65
N SER A 235 -0.69 12.48 19.75
CA SER A 235 -0.01 12.10 20.99
C SER A 235 0.66 10.72 20.93
N ILE A 236 0.21 9.86 20.01
CA ILE A 236 0.70 8.50 19.81
C ILE A 236 1.77 8.47 18.70
N CYS A 237 1.47 9.10 17.55
CA CYS A 237 2.29 9.07 16.35
C CYS A 237 2.69 10.50 15.91
N GLY A 238 3.99 10.80 15.88
CA GLY A 238 4.54 12.09 15.46
C GLY A 238 5.75 11.95 14.55
#